data_89b54069c4e8ae750d17d1299cafb340
#
_entry.id   89b54069c4e8ae750d17d1299cafb340
#
_cell.length_a   1.000
_cell.length_b   1.000
_cell.length_c   1.000
_cell.angle_alpha   90.00
_cell.angle_beta   90.00
_cell.angle_gamma   90.00
#
_symmetry.space_group_name_H-M   'P 1'
#
loop_
_entity.id
_entity.type
_entity.pdbx_description
1 polymer ?
#
loop_
_entity_poly.entity_id
_entity_poly.type
_entity_poly.pdbx_seq_one_letter_code
_entity_poly.pdbx_strand_id
1 'polypeptide(L)'
;MKQKSWISIVFSFASQCKVKIALSVLCAIISVIAGLIPYWSVYQVISLFIGDSAVLAEVWKWCLIGLGAYAVRFLLYGISTSLSHISAYTILENIRLSLAKRLMKAPLGTVLGESVGRLKSVLVDRVETIELPLAHMIPECISNLLLPIAVFIYLVCIDWRMALAMLVTVPFAFIAFAIMMKNFNKLYADYMESNNYVNGVIVEYVEGIEVIKAFNQSSSSYEKFAKSVHSFKDYTLKWYQSTWKLMNFISAVLPSTFLGTLPIGMLLYLNGSLAPQDLVMCLILSLGIVGPLMNFTTYVNETKTVEYAVHDVDKLLHVEELPDAKRIIQVQSKDIELKEVSFSYDKENGKQVLSNISLKIPEGKFTALVGPSGGGKSTIARLIARFWDINGGIIQIGGVDIRTIPLTQLADLVSFVTQDNFLFNCSIKENIRLGNPKATDDEVYAAAKAACCDEFIRKLEHGYDTTAGDTGNRLSGGEKQRISIARMILKNAPIVILDEATAFTDQENEEKIQQSIAALTKGKTLLVIAHRLSTIKNADQIIILKDGRIENIGTHRQLLEKDVLYKDMWKAHIGAQKWSAGSGERR
;
A
#
# COMPACT_ATOMS: atom_id res chain seq x y z
N MET A 1 -5.67 22.09 -3.93
CA MET A 1 -6.62 21.49 -4.90
C MET A 1 -7.87 21.03 -4.16
N LYS A 2 -9.11 21.27 -4.67
CA LYS A 2 -10.31 20.67 -4.06
C LYS A 2 -10.20 19.16 -4.15
N GLN A 3 -10.28 18.48 -3.00
CA GLN A 3 -10.25 17.03 -2.92
C GLN A 3 -11.41 16.46 -3.74
N LYS A 4 -11.12 15.59 -4.69
CA LYS A 4 -12.17 14.92 -5.50
C LYS A 4 -13.03 14.08 -4.58
N SER A 5 -14.34 14.04 -4.82
CA SER A 5 -15.22 13.10 -4.12
C SER A 5 -14.78 11.67 -4.40
N TRP A 6 -14.78 10.82 -3.38
CA TRP A 6 -14.46 9.39 -3.52
C TRP A 6 -15.29 8.69 -4.61
N ILE A 7 -16.56 9.10 -4.76
CA ILE A 7 -17.45 8.61 -5.83
C ILE A 7 -16.87 8.91 -7.22
N SER A 8 -16.38 10.15 -7.43
CA SER A 8 -15.76 10.53 -8.72
C SER A 8 -14.49 9.71 -9.01
N ILE A 9 -13.72 9.35 -7.97
CA ILE A 9 -12.52 8.53 -8.10
C ILE A 9 -12.91 7.10 -8.49
N VAL A 10 -13.91 6.50 -7.81
CA VAL A 10 -14.44 5.17 -8.14
C VAL A 10 -14.94 5.12 -9.58
N PHE A 11 -15.71 6.13 -10.03
CA PHE A 11 -16.15 6.18 -11.43
C PHE A 11 -14.99 6.33 -12.42
N SER A 12 -13.92 7.01 -12.05
CA SER A 12 -12.71 7.07 -12.90
C SER A 12 -12.06 5.68 -13.04
N PHE A 13 -12.00 4.88 -11.97
CA PHE A 13 -11.57 3.49 -12.03
C PHE A 13 -12.51 2.63 -12.87
N ALA A 14 -13.82 2.76 -12.65
CA ALA A 14 -14.87 2.04 -13.39
C ALA A 14 -14.81 2.31 -14.90
N SER A 15 -14.32 3.47 -15.33
CA SER A 15 -14.21 3.83 -16.76
C SER A 15 -13.34 2.88 -17.58
N GLN A 16 -12.44 2.13 -16.95
CA GLN A 16 -11.60 1.11 -17.60
C GLN A 16 -12.42 -0.07 -18.14
N CYS A 17 -13.53 -0.42 -17.46
CA CYS A 17 -14.41 -1.52 -17.81
C CYS A 17 -15.85 -1.05 -18.09
N LYS A 18 -16.03 0.20 -18.55
CA LYS A 18 -17.34 0.87 -18.68
C LYS A 18 -18.41 0.06 -19.40
N VAL A 19 -18.04 -0.67 -20.46
CA VAL A 19 -19.00 -1.48 -21.25
C VAL A 19 -19.52 -2.67 -20.44
N LYS A 20 -18.61 -3.40 -19.76
CA LYS A 20 -19.00 -4.56 -18.93
C LYS A 20 -19.85 -4.12 -17.74
N ILE A 21 -19.48 -3.01 -17.07
CA ILE A 21 -20.24 -2.45 -15.96
C ILE A 21 -21.61 -1.95 -16.43
N ALA A 22 -21.69 -1.25 -17.57
CA ALA A 22 -22.97 -0.80 -18.11
C ALA A 22 -23.88 -1.99 -18.46
N LEU A 23 -23.32 -3.06 -19.04
CA LEU A 23 -24.08 -4.28 -19.35
C LEU A 23 -24.53 -4.99 -18.06
N SER A 24 -23.69 -5.04 -17.02
CA SER A 24 -24.07 -5.55 -15.70
C SER A 24 -25.27 -4.79 -15.14
N VAL A 25 -25.21 -3.45 -15.13
CA VAL A 25 -26.32 -2.60 -14.68
C VAL A 25 -27.59 -2.83 -15.49
N LEU A 26 -27.47 -2.95 -16.82
CA LEU A 26 -28.62 -3.23 -17.68
C LEU A 26 -29.27 -4.59 -17.35
N CYS A 27 -28.46 -5.64 -17.18
CA CYS A 27 -28.94 -6.96 -16.76
C CYS A 27 -29.61 -6.89 -15.37
N ALA A 28 -29.04 -6.11 -14.43
CA ALA A 28 -29.65 -5.90 -13.10
C ALA A 28 -31.03 -5.24 -13.22
N ILE A 29 -31.17 -4.19 -14.04
CA ILE A 29 -32.47 -3.50 -14.28
C ILE A 29 -33.48 -4.46 -14.87
N ILE A 30 -33.15 -5.20 -15.92
CA ILE A 30 -34.05 -6.15 -16.55
C ILE A 30 -34.42 -7.28 -15.58
N SER A 31 -33.47 -7.73 -14.74
CA SER A 31 -33.72 -8.70 -13.67
C SER A 31 -34.77 -8.21 -12.67
N VAL A 32 -34.74 -6.93 -12.29
CA VAL A 32 -35.76 -6.32 -11.41
C VAL A 32 -37.14 -6.34 -12.09
N ILE A 33 -37.22 -5.93 -13.36
CA ILE A 33 -38.49 -5.93 -14.12
C ILE A 33 -39.05 -7.35 -14.22
N ALA A 34 -38.21 -8.34 -14.58
CA ALA A 34 -38.60 -9.74 -14.61
C ALA A 34 -39.06 -10.23 -13.22
N GLY A 35 -38.46 -9.71 -12.14
CA GLY A 35 -38.83 -10.02 -10.76
C GLY A 35 -40.20 -9.50 -10.31
N LEU A 36 -40.83 -8.57 -11.02
CA LEU A 36 -42.19 -8.11 -10.74
C LEU A 36 -43.28 -9.02 -11.35
N ILE A 37 -42.94 -9.75 -12.40
CA ILE A 37 -43.90 -10.63 -13.09
C ILE A 37 -44.47 -11.75 -12.19
N PRO A 38 -43.70 -12.43 -11.34
CA PRO A 38 -44.21 -13.39 -10.38
C PRO A 38 -45.30 -12.81 -9.46
N TYR A 39 -45.11 -11.56 -8.98
CA TYR A 39 -46.14 -10.90 -8.17
C TYR A 39 -47.42 -10.66 -8.96
N TRP A 40 -47.30 -10.22 -10.22
CA TRP A 40 -48.43 -10.11 -11.13
C TRP A 40 -49.10 -11.45 -11.36
N SER A 41 -48.35 -12.52 -11.55
CA SER A 41 -48.89 -13.87 -11.72
C SER A 41 -49.68 -14.33 -10.49
N VAL A 42 -49.14 -14.06 -9.28
CA VAL A 42 -49.89 -14.36 -8.02
C VAL A 42 -51.17 -13.56 -7.94
N TYR A 43 -51.14 -12.27 -8.30
CA TYR A 43 -52.36 -11.43 -8.35
C TYR A 43 -53.42 -12.02 -9.26
N GLN A 44 -53.06 -12.47 -10.46
CA GLN A 44 -53.99 -13.09 -11.40
C GLN A 44 -54.59 -14.39 -10.84
N VAL A 45 -53.76 -15.25 -10.23
CA VAL A 45 -54.24 -16.48 -9.59
C VAL A 45 -55.22 -16.16 -8.46
N ILE A 46 -54.91 -15.21 -7.57
CA ILE A 46 -55.80 -14.79 -6.48
C ILE A 46 -57.13 -14.25 -7.04
N SER A 47 -57.07 -13.43 -8.09
CA SER A 47 -58.26 -12.87 -8.72
C SER A 47 -59.19 -13.94 -9.32
N LEU A 48 -58.63 -15.00 -9.90
CA LEU A 48 -59.38 -16.15 -10.39
C LEU A 48 -60.14 -16.89 -9.27
N PHE A 49 -59.50 -17.08 -8.11
CA PHE A 49 -60.12 -17.74 -6.97
C PHE A 49 -61.21 -16.89 -6.30
N ILE A 50 -61.00 -15.59 -6.14
CA ILE A 50 -61.97 -14.68 -5.52
C ILE A 50 -63.18 -14.46 -6.45
N GLY A 51 -62.96 -14.50 -7.75
CA GLY A 51 -64.04 -14.35 -8.76
C GLY A 51 -64.79 -15.61 -9.08
N ASP A 52 -64.62 -16.73 -8.36
CA ASP A 52 -65.19 -18.05 -8.63
C ASP A 52 -65.00 -18.55 -10.10
N SER A 53 -63.99 -18.04 -10.77
CA SER A 53 -63.63 -18.34 -12.15
C SER A 53 -62.35 -19.19 -12.30
N ALA A 54 -61.94 -19.86 -11.23
CA ALA A 54 -60.69 -20.62 -11.18
C ALA A 54 -60.78 -21.89 -12.04
N VAL A 55 -60.22 -21.84 -13.25
CA VAL A 55 -59.99 -22.98 -14.12
C VAL A 55 -58.55 -23.45 -14.00
N LEU A 56 -58.34 -24.74 -13.81
CA LEU A 56 -57.01 -25.33 -13.59
C LEU A 56 -55.99 -24.91 -14.68
N ALA A 57 -56.42 -24.85 -15.93
CA ALA A 57 -55.57 -24.44 -17.05
C ALA A 57 -55.08 -22.99 -16.94
N GLU A 58 -55.94 -22.05 -16.51
CA GLU A 58 -55.55 -20.64 -16.31
C GLU A 58 -54.62 -20.48 -15.10
N VAL A 59 -54.86 -21.22 -14.03
CA VAL A 59 -53.94 -21.23 -12.85
C VAL A 59 -52.55 -21.73 -13.26
N TRP A 60 -52.49 -22.87 -13.99
CA TRP A 60 -51.21 -23.39 -14.49
C TRP A 60 -50.51 -22.42 -15.44
N LYS A 61 -51.23 -21.76 -16.32
CA LYS A 61 -50.66 -20.73 -17.21
C LYS A 61 -49.95 -19.64 -16.42
N TRP A 62 -50.58 -19.03 -15.40
CA TRP A 62 -49.97 -17.97 -14.59
C TRP A 62 -48.84 -18.50 -13.72
N CYS A 63 -48.93 -19.71 -13.19
CA CYS A 63 -47.80 -20.35 -12.47
C CYS A 63 -46.58 -20.53 -13.38
N LEU A 64 -46.75 -20.98 -14.62
CA LEU A 64 -45.66 -21.15 -15.58
C LEU A 64 -45.07 -19.82 -16.03
N ILE A 65 -45.90 -18.78 -16.23
CA ILE A 65 -45.41 -17.42 -16.52
C ILE A 65 -44.55 -16.90 -15.35
N GLY A 66 -45.03 -17.03 -14.11
CA GLY A 66 -44.31 -16.62 -12.92
C GLY A 66 -42.96 -17.36 -12.74
N LEU A 67 -42.99 -18.70 -12.94
CA LEU A 67 -41.79 -19.53 -12.87
C LEU A 67 -40.77 -19.16 -13.96
N GLY A 68 -41.24 -18.97 -15.20
CA GLY A 68 -40.39 -18.55 -16.33
C GLY A 68 -39.73 -17.18 -16.09
N ALA A 69 -40.53 -16.22 -15.62
CA ALA A 69 -40.01 -14.89 -15.28
C ALA A 69 -39.00 -14.93 -14.12
N TYR A 70 -39.23 -15.77 -13.11
CA TYR A 70 -38.29 -15.99 -12.03
C TYR A 70 -36.96 -16.61 -12.51
N ALA A 71 -37.02 -17.57 -13.44
CA ALA A 71 -35.85 -18.15 -14.06
C ALA A 71 -35.03 -17.09 -14.85
N VAL A 72 -35.73 -16.26 -15.63
CA VAL A 72 -35.12 -15.14 -16.37
C VAL A 72 -34.46 -14.15 -15.39
N ARG A 73 -35.14 -13.78 -14.31
CA ARG A 73 -34.59 -12.94 -13.24
C ARG A 73 -33.31 -13.53 -12.70
N PHE A 74 -33.31 -14.80 -12.34
CA PHE A 74 -32.14 -15.48 -11.75
C PHE A 74 -30.95 -15.49 -12.71
N LEU A 75 -31.17 -15.82 -13.99
CA LEU A 75 -30.14 -15.84 -15.02
C LEU A 75 -29.55 -14.46 -15.24
N LEU A 76 -30.38 -13.43 -15.39
CA LEU A 76 -29.92 -12.05 -15.63
C LEU A 76 -29.18 -11.47 -14.42
N TYR A 77 -29.63 -11.80 -13.20
CA TYR A 77 -28.90 -11.40 -11.99
C TYR A 77 -27.55 -12.10 -11.92
N GLY A 78 -27.45 -13.38 -12.22
CA GLY A 78 -26.20 -14.13 -12.30
C GLY A 78 -25.23 -13.56 -13.35
N ILE A 79 -25.74 -13.19 -14.52
CA ILE A 79 -24.91 -12.51 -15.56
C ILE A 79 -24.44 -11.14 -15.06
N SER A 80 -25.32 -10.36 -14.45
CA SER A 80 -24.99 -9.05 -13.89
C SER A 80 -23.85 -9.13 -12.88
N THR A 81 -23.97 -10.00 -11.87
CA THR A 81 -22.97 -10.19 -10.83
C THR A 81 -21.64 -10.72 -11.40
N SER A 82 -21.70 -11.68 -12.33
CA SER A 82 -20.49 -12.18 -13.00
C SER A 82 -19.74 -11.08 -13.75
N LEU A 83 -20.45 -10.25 -14.51
CA LEU A 83 -19.85 -9.14 -15.25
C LEU A 83 -19.24 -8.06 -14.32
N SER A 84 -19.93 -7.75 -13.22
CA SER A 84 -19.45 -6.77 -12.25
C SER A 84 -18.20 -7.26 -11.51
N HIS A 85 -18.16 -8.50 -11.04
CA HIS A 85 -16.99 -9.09 -10.39
C HIS A 85 -15.79 -9.21 -11.34
N ILE A 86 -15.98 -9.70 -12.57
CA ILE A 86 -14.89 -9.73 -13.58
C ILE A 86 -14.33 -8.32 -13.80
N SER A 87 -15.20 -7.31 -13.89
CA SER A 87 -14.78 -5.92 -14.07
C SER A 87 -14.05 -5.41 -12.85
N ALA A 88 -14.55 -5.65 -11.64
CA ALA A 88 -13.94 -5.23 -10.39
C ALA A 88 -12.53 -5.79 -10.26
N TYR A 89 -12.34 -7.11 -10.36
CA TYR A 89 -11.01 -7.71 -10.23
C TYR A 89 -10.03 -7.28 -11.33
N THR A 90 -10.49 -7.04 -12.55
CA THR A 90 -9.64 -6.45 -13.61
C THR A 90 -9.19 -5.03 -13.23
N ILE A 91 -10.07 -4.23 -12.64
CA ILE A 91 -9.74 -2.88 -12.18
C ILE A 91 -8.79 -2.92 -11.00
N LEU A 92 -9.02 -3.80 -10.01
CA LEU A 92 -8.15 -3.98 -8.85
C LEU A 92 -6.74 -4.41 -9.26
N GLU A 93 -6.60 -5.33 -10.22
CA GLU A 93 -5.32 -5.70 -10.81
C GLU A 93 -4.60 -4.47 -11.37
N ASN A 94 -5.27 -3.69 -12.22
CA ASN A 94 -4.70 -2.49 -12.82
C ASN A 94 -4.30 -1.43 -11.78
N ILE A 95 -5.07 -1.26 -10.71
CA ILE A 95 -4.75 -0.38 -9.59
C ILE A 95 -3.48 -0.86 -8.90
N ARG A 96 -3.37 -2.16 -8.56
CA ARG A 96 -2.19 -2.74 -7.90
C ARG A 96 -0.93 -2.58 -8.76
N LEU A 97 -1.03 -2.89 -10.05
CA LEU A 97 0.10 -2.70 -10.99
C LEU A 97 0.50 -1.22 -11.13
N SER A 98 -0.48 -0.32 -11.17
CA SER A 98 -0.22 1.13 -11.24
C SER A 98 0.43 1.64 -9.96
N LEU A 99 -0.02 1.20 -8.80
CA LEU A 99 0.58 1.52 -7.50
C LEU A 99 2.03 1.02 -7.42
N ALA A 100 2.28 -0.24 -7.78
CA ALA A 100 3.63 -0.80 -7.79
C ALA A 100 4.55 -0.02 -8.73
N LYS A 101 4.09 0.29 -9.94
CA LYS A 101 4.83 1.10 -10.91
C LYS A 101 5.12 2.52 -10.39
N ARG A 102 4.14 3.11 -9.69
CA ARG A 102 4.30 4.46 -9.10
C ARG A 102 5.34 4.45 -7.99
N LEU A 103 5.28 3.48 -7.08
CA LEU A 103 6.26 3.33 -6.00
C LEU A 103 7.69 3.13 -6.53
N MET A 104 7.88 2.37 -7.62
CA MET A 104 9.20 2.20 -8.23
C MET A 104 9.77 3.50 -8.84
N LYS A 105 8.92 4.46 -9.20
CA LYS A 105 9.33 5.74 -9.79
C LYS A 105 9.34 6.90 -8.79
N ALA A 106 8.77 6.69 -7.62
CA ALA A 106 8.77 7.69 -6.55
C ALA A 106 10.19 7.87 -5.98
N PRO A 107 10.52 9.06 -5.43
CA PRO A 107 11.73 9.24 -4.66
C PRO A 107 11.79 8.22 -3.53
N LEU A 108 12.96 7.60 -3.32
CA LEU A 108 13.12 6.57 -2.29
C LEU A 108 12.70 7.09 -0.90
N GLY A 109 12.91 8.38 -0.63
CA GLY A 109 12.49 9.00 0.63
C GLY A 109 11.00 9.00 0.87
N THR A 110 10.21 9.14 -0.17
CA THR A 110 8.75 9.05 -0.07
C THR A 110 8.32 7.63 0.31
N VAL A 111 9.01 6.62 -0.24
CA VAL A 111 8.74 5.21 0.07
C VAL A 111 9.22 4.85 1.48
N LEU A 112 10.44 5.29 1.87
CA LEU A 112 11.00 5.04 3.21
C LEU A 112 10.32 5.84 4.32
N GLY A 113 9.64 6.94 3.99
CA GLY A 113 8.84 7.73 4.93
C GLY A 113 7.53 7.05 5.34
N GLU A 114 7.10 6.05 4.58
CA GLU A 114 5.93 5.24 4.89
C GLU A 114 6.35 3.89 5.52
N SER A 115 5.61 3.42 6.52
CA SER A 115 5.90 2.11 7.08
C SER A 115 5.55 0.99 6.10
N VAL A 116 6.29 -0.11 6.11
CA VAL A 116 6.03 -1.31 5.29
C VAL A 116 4.61 -1.82 5.52
N GLY A 117 4.15 -1.82 6.78
CA GLY A 117 2.79 -2.23 7.13
C GLY A 117 1.72 -1.36 6.48
N ARG A 118 1.94 -0.03 6.41
CA ARG A 118 1.01 0.89 5.72
C ARG A 118 1.00 0.65 4.21
N LEU A 119 2.14 0.53 3.58
CA LEU A 119 2.22 0.25 2.14
C LEU A 119 1.54 -1.07 1.80
N LYS A 120 1.79 -2.13 2.60
CA LYS A 120 1.08 -3.42 2.47
C LYS A 120 -0.43 -3.24 2.60
N SER A 121 -0.89 -2.51 3.63
CA SER A 121 -2.32 -2.29 3.85
C SER A 121 -2.96 -1.56 2.67
N VAL A 122 -2.30 -0.55 2.09
CA VAL A 122 -2.85 0.13 0.90
C VAL A 122 -2.87 -0.78 -0.31
N LEU A 123 -1.78 -1.52 -0.61
CA LEU A 123 -1.67 -2.38 -1.79
C LEU A 123 -2.60 -3.60 -1.74
N VAL A 124 -2.90 -4.11 -0.55
CA VAL A 124 -3.71 -5.32 -0.37
C VAL A 124 -5.10 -4.95 0.14
N ASP A 125 -5.20 -4.47 1.39
CA ASP A 125 -6.48 -4.37 2.10
C ASP A 125 -7.35 -3.21 1.57
N ARG A 126 -6.73 -2.01 1.32
CA ARG A 126 -7.48 -0.85 0.82
C ARG A 126 -7.90 -1.03 -0.64
N VAL A 127 -7.05 -1.62 -1.47
CA VAL A 127 -7.42 -1.95 -2.85
C VAL A 127 -8.56 -2.97 -2.86
N GLU A 128 -8.52 -4.01 -2.00
CA GLU A 128 -9.61 -4.99 -1.90
C GLU A 128 -10.94 -4.34 -1.47
N THR A 129 -10.90 -3.37 -0.57
CA THR A 129 -12.12 -2.63 -0.15
C THR A 129 -12.80 -1.91 -1.32
N ILE A 130 -12.08 -1.58 -2.40
CA ILE A 130 -12.65 -0.94 -3.62
C ILE A 130 -13.47 -1.94 -4.45
N GLU A 131 -13.31 -3.25 -4.23
CA GLU A 131 -14.16 -4.26 -4.86
C GLU A 131 -15.63 -4.00 -4.56
N LEU A 132 -15.97 -3.71 -3.31
CA LEU A 132 -17.36 -3.52 -2.88
C LEU A 132 -18.13 -2.48 -3.72
N PRO A 133 -17.66 -1.25 -3.94
CA PRO A 133 -18.37 -0.30 -4.78
C PRO A 133 -18.43 -0.71 -6.25
N LEU A 134 -17.41 -1.37 -6.78
CA LEU A 134 -17.36 -1.75 -8.19
C LEU A 134 -18.23 -2.97 -8.51
N ALA A 135 -18.18 -4.01 -7.67
CA ALA A 135 -18.88 -5.27 -7.92
C ALA A 135 -20.32 -5.23 -7.44
N HIS A 136 -20.60 -4.56 -6.33
CA HIS A 136 -21.91 -4.60 -5.66
C HIS A 136 -22.63 -3.24 -5.68
N MET A 137 -22.01 -2.13 -5.18
CA MET A 137 -22.75 -0.88 -5.04
C MET A 137 -23.24 -0.33 -6.38
N ILE A 138 -22.44 -0.37 -7.45
CA ILE A 138 -22.84 0.18 -8.76
C ILE A 138 -24.03 -0.61 -9.35
N PRO A 139 -24.00 -1.95 -9.54
CA PRO A 139 -25.12 -2.68 -10.11
C PRO A 139 -26.27 -2.87 -9.12
N GLU A 140 -25.99 -3.17 -7.85
CA GLU A 140 -27.02 -3.55 -6.89
C GLU A 140 -27.72 -2.35 -6.23
N CYS A 141 -27.03 -1.21 -6.02
CA CYS A 141 -27.72 -0.01 -5.55
C CYS A 141 -28.81 0.43 -6.54
N ILE A 142 -28.53 0.31 -7.84
CA ILE A 142 -29.52 0.67 -8.86
C ILE A 142 -30.72 -0.28 -8.79
N SER A 143 -30.50 -1.60 -8.70
CA SER A 143 -31.60 -2.58 -8.59
C SER A 143 -32.33 -2.49 -7.26
N ASN A 144 -31.61 -2.30 -6.14
CA ASN A 144 -32.21 -2.16 -4.82
C ASN A 144 -32.99 -0.84 -4.63
N LEU A 145 -32.68 0.20 -5.42
CA LEU A 145 -33.46 1.43 -5.44
C LEU A 145 -34.65 1.34 -6.42
N LEU A 146 -34.43 0.72 -7.57
CA LEU A 146 -35.45 0.61 -8.64
C LEU A 146 -36.65 -0.25 -8.20
N LEU A 147 -36.42 -1.35 -7.47
CA LEU A 147 -37.51 -2.25 -7.06
C LEU A 147 -38.49 -1.56 -6.10
N PRO A 148 -38.11 -0.90 -5.01
CA PRO A 148 -39.06 -0.13 -4.18
C PRO A 148 -39.81 0.94 -4.95
N ILE A 149 -39.13 1.66 -5.88
CA ILE A 149 -39.79 2.67 -6.73
C ILE A 149 -40.82 2.02 -7.64
N ALA A 150 -40.50 0.91 -8.30
CA ALA A 150 -41.40 0.19 -9.17
C ALA A 150 -42.62 -0.36 -8.42
N VAL A 151 -42.39 -0.92 -7.21
CA VAL A 151 -43.47 -1.37 -6.32
C VAL A 151 -44.33 -0.21 -5.87
N PHE A 152 -43.75 0.92 -5.50
CA PHE A 152 -44.50 2.12 -5.12
C PHE A 152 -45.39 2.61 -6.28
N ILE A 153 -44.87 2.72 -7.49
CA ILE A 153 -45.63 3.10 -8.68
C ILE A 153 -46.77 2.11 -8.92
N TYR A 154 -46.49 0.82 -8.80
CA TYR A 154 -47.51 -0.22 -9.00
C TYR A 154 -48.64 -0.13 -7.93
N LEU A 155 -48.30 0.12 -6.67
CA LEU A 155 -49.28 0.36 -5.61
C LEU A 155 -50.11 1.61 -5.84
N VAL A 156 -49.50 2.71 -6.35
CA VAL A 156 -50.26 3.91 -6.75
C VAL A 156 -51.26 3.61 -7.82
N CYS A 157 -50.95 2.72 -8.78
CA CYS A 157 -51.87 2.29 -9.82
C CYS A 157 -53.04 1.46 -9.28
N ILE A 158 -52.86 0.70 -8.19
CA ILE A 158 -53.93 -0.05 -7.51
C ILE A 158 -54.74 0.92 -6.62
N ASP A 159 -54.10 1.49 -5.62
CA ASP A 159 -54.68 2.49 -4.71
C ASP A 159 -53.58 3.36 -4.07
N TRP A 160 -53.62 4.67 -4.36
CA TRP A 160 -52.64 5.63 -3.87
C TRP A 160 -52.56 5.71 -2.34
N ARG A 161 -53.69 5.41 -1.63
CA ARG A 161 -53.72 5.39 -0.15
C ARG A 161 -52.89 4.23 0.39
N MET A 162 -52.89 3.09 -0.27
CA MET A 162 -52.05 1.94 0.06
C MET A 162 -50.56 2.21 -0.18
N ALA A 163 -50.25 2.94 -1.27
CA ALA A 163 -48.88 3.38 -1.51
C ALA A 163 -48.34 4.31 -0.42
N LEU A 164 -49.18 5.25 0.06
CA LEU A 164 -48.80 6.09 1.21
C LEU A 164 -48.73 5.32 2.53
N ALA A 165 -49.64 4.35 2.72
CA ALA A 165 -49.63 3.45 3.89
C ALA A 165 -48.32 2.67 4.01
N MET A 166 -47.76 2.21 2.89
CA MET A 166 -46.48 1.52 2.84
C MET A 166 -45.33 2.41 3.30
N LEU A 167 -45.38 3.71 3.04
CA LEU A 167 -44.33 4.67 3.40
C LEU A 167 -44.40 5.16 4.85
N VAL A 168 -45.40 4.76 5.64
CA VAL A 168 -45.59 5.25 7.02
C VAL A 168 -44.33 5.05 7.89
N THR A 169 -43.60 3.95 7.70
CA THR A 169 -42.37 3.64 8.47
C THR A 169 -41.14 4.42 8.04
N VAL A 170 -41.09 4.92 6.78
CA VAL A 170 -39.93 5.58 6.20
C VAL A 170 -39.55 6.88 6.92
N PRO A 171 -40.47 7.82 7.26
CA PRO A 171 -40.13 9.03 7.99
C PRO A 171 -39.46 8.74 9.35
N PHE A 172 -39.94 7.75 10.09
CA PHE A 172 -39.36 7.36 11.39
C PHE A 172 -37.95 6.82 11.23
N ALA A 173 -37.72 5.96 10.25
CA ALA A 173 -36.39 5.44 9.92
C ALA A 173 -35.46 6.58 9.48
N PHE A 174 -35.93 7.53 8.67
CA PHE A 174 -35.14 8.68 8.21
C PHE A 174 -34.76 9.62 9.35
N ILE A 175 -35.68 9.93 10.27
CA ILE A 175 -35.40 10.74 11.46
C ILE A 175 -34.36 10.06 12.33
N ALA A 176 -34.51 8.76 12.60
CA ALA A 176 -33.52 7.99 13.37
C ALA A 176 -32.15 8.00 12.69
N PHE A 177 -32.10 7.84 11.37
CA PHE A 177 -30.87 7.93 10.59
C PHE A 177 -30.23 9.31 10.69
N ALA A 178 -30.99 10.39 10.53
CA ALA A 178 -30.49 11.76 10.63
C ALA A 178 -29.91 12.07 12.04
N ILE A 179 -30.56 11.58 13.10
CA ILE A 179 -30.04 11.69 14.47
C ILE A 179 -28.73 10.93 14.62
N MET A 180 -28.66 9.70 14.10
CA MET A 180 -27.48 8.86 14.15
C MET A 180 -26.29 9.53 13.45
N MET A 181 -26.51 10.11 12.27
CA MET A 181 -25.46 10.76 11.46
C MET A 181 -24.88 12.03 12.11
N LYS A 182 -25.57 12.69 13.01
CA LYS A 182 -25.12 13.96 13.63
C LYS A 182 -23.73 13.88 14.25
N ASN A 183 -23.40 12.80 14.94
CA ASN A 183 -22.11 12.59 15.61
C ASN A 183 -21.26 11.46 14.96
N PHE A 184 -21.79 10.78 13.96
CA PHE A 184 -21.18 9.60 13.38
C PHE A 184 -19.74 9.86 12.87
N ASN A 185 -19.54 10.93 12.10
CA ASN A 185 -18.24 11.23 11.50
C ASN A 185 -17.14 11.43 12.55
N LYS A 186 -17.44 12.13 13.66
CA LYS A 186 -16.47 12.36 14.73
C LYS A 186 -16.11 11.06 15.45
N LEU A 187 -17.12 10.31 15.87
CA LEU A 187 -16.92 9.06 16.62
C LEU A 187 -16.24 7.98 15.76
N TYR A 188 -16.54 7.96 14.45
CA TYR A 188 -15.88 7.07 13.52
C TYR A 188 -14.41 7.45 13.28
N ALA A 189 -14.10 8.75 13.22
CA ALA A 189 -12.72 9.22 13.11
C ALA A 189 -11.90 8.83 14.34
N ASP A 190 -12.45 9.06 15.56
CA ASP A 190 -11.80 8.68 16.82
C ASP A 190 -11.57 7.16 16.91
N TYR A 191 -12.55 6.35 16.46
CA TYR A 191 -12.41 4.90 16.32
C TYR A 191 -11.29 4.51 15.37
N MET A 192 -11.22 5.11 14.16
CA MET A 192 -10.18 4.81 13.17
C MET A 192 -8.79 5.21 13.63
N GLU A 193 -8.65 6.34 14.33
CA GLU A 193 -7.39 6.77 14.92
C GLU A 193 -6.91 5.75 15.97
N SER A 194 -7.82 5.32 16.86
CA SER A 194 -7.51 4.30 17.87
C SER A 194 -7.17 2.94 17.24
N ASN A 195 -7.83 2.56 16.15
CA ASN A 195 -7.54 1.35 15.39
C ASN A 195 -6.13 1.39 14.78
N ASN A 196 -5.75 2.52 14.17
CA ASN A 196 -4.42 2.71 13.61
C ASN A 196 -3.34 2.67 14.71
N TYR A 197 -3.63 3.27 15.87
CA TYR A 197 -2.72 3.26 17.00
C TYR A 197 -2.49 1.84 17.56
N VAL A 198 -3.54 1.06 17.79
CA VAL A 198 -3.39 -0.31 18.29
C VAL A 198 -2.65 -1.21 17.30
N ASN A 199 -2.91 -1.06 16.01
CA ASN A 199 -2.19 -1.80 14.97
C ASN A 199 -0.69 -1.45 14.97
N GLY A 200 -0.34 -0.17 15.14
CA GLY A 200 1.06 0.25 15.31
C GLY A 200 1.74 -0.37 16.53
N VAL A 201 1.04 -0.39 17.66
CA VAL A 201 1.55 -1.01 18.91
C VAL A 201 1.70 -2.52 18.78
N ILE A 202 0.79 -3.21 18.06
CA ILE A 202 0.90 -4.65 17.78
C ILE A 202 2.17 -4.94 16.99
N VAL A 203 2.43 -4.18 15.92
CA VAL A 203 3.65 -4.35 15.10
C VAL A 203 4.89 -4.11 15.95
N GLU A 204 4.95 -3.00 16.70
CA GLU A 204 6.07 -2.68 17.59
C GLU A 204 6.32 -3.80 18.63
N TYR A 205 5.25 -4.36 19.21
CA TYR A 205 5.34 -5.44 20.19
C TYR A 205 5.89 -6.74 19.57
N VAL A 206 5.42 -7.10 18.37
CA VAL A 206 5.85 -8.32 17.67
C VAL A 206 7.29 -8.18 17.17
N GLU A 207 7.65 -7.06 16.55
CA GLU A 207 9.02 -6.81 16.08
C GLU A 207 10.02 -6.70 17.23
N GLY A 208 9.61 -6.12 18.37
CA GLY A 208 10.43 -5.96 19.56
C GLY A 208 10.45 -7.16 20.51
N ILE A 209 9.80 -8.30 20.19
CA ILE A 209 9.58 -9.40 21.15
C ILE A 209 10.89 -9.99 21.68
N GLU A 210 11.94 -10.05 20.87
CA GLU A 210 13.25 -10.54 21.28
C GLU A 210 13.88 -9.62 22.34
N VAL A 211 13.79 -8.31 22.14
CA VAL A 211 14.30 -7.30 23.07
C VAL A 211 13.52 -7.35 24.39
N ILE A 212 12.18 -7.43 24.29
CA ILE A 212 11.30 -7.54 25.46
C ILE A 212 11.67 -8.76 26.32
N LYS A 213 11.92 -9.90 25.67
CA LYS A 213 12.32 -11.14 26.35
C LYS A 213 13.74 -11.06 26.90
N ALA A 214 14.70 -10.55 26.12
CA ALA A 214 16.10 -10.45 26.53
C ALA A 214 16.29 -9.56 27.77
N PHE A 215 15.56 -8.46 27.85
CA PHE A 215 15.65 -7.49 28.95
C PHE A 215 14.59 -7.69 30.06
N ASN A 216 13.79 -8.76 29.98
CA ASN A 216 12.71 -9.05 30.91
C ASN A 216 11.72 -7.88 31.13
N GLN A 217 11.49 -7.09 30.07
CA GLN A 217 10.57 -5.95 30.07
C GLN A 217 9.13 -6.34 29.72
N SER A 218 8.77 -7.60 29.97
CA SER A 218 7.46 -8.16 29.64
C SER A 218 6.29 -7.41 30.31
N SER A 219 6.46 -6.90 31.55
CA SER A 219 5.39 -6.19 32.25
C SER A 219 5.10 -4.81 31.65
N SER A 220 6.12 -3.95 31.44
CA SER A 220 5.92 -2.60 30.93
C SER A 220 5.47 -2.56 29.46
N SER A 221 6.04 -3.43 28.62
CA SER A 221 5.65 -3.57 27.22
C SER A 221 4.25 -4.15 27.10
N TYR A 222 3.88 -5.11 27.96
CA TYR A 222 2.53 -5.65 28.04
C TYR A 222 1.51 -4.59 28.49
N GLU A 223 1.86 -3.72 29.44
CA GLU A 223 0.98 -2.63 29.86
C GLU A 223 0.68 -1.63 28.74
N LYS A 224 1.69 -1.25 27.94
CA LYS A 224 1.50 -0.39 26.75
C LYS A 224 0.54 -1.06 25.77
N PHE A 225 0.78 -2.33 25.47
CA PHE A 225 -0.07 -3.12 24.59
C PHE A 225 -1.50 -3.23 25.13
N ALA A 226 -1.67 -3.63 26.41
CA ALA A 226 -2.96 -3.76 27.06
C ALA A 226 -3.73 -2.42 27.06
N LYS A 227 -3.07 -1.30 27.38
CA LYS A 227 -3.68 0.05 27.33
C LYS A 227 -4.16 0.39 25.92
N SER A 228 -3.39 0.08 24.88
CA SER A 228 -3.80 0.33 23.50
C SER A 228 -5.04 -0.47 23.10
N VAL A 229 -5.09 -1.74 23.49
CA VAL A 229 -6.27 -2.62 23.26
C VAL A 229 -7.48 -2.14 24.05
N HIS A 230 -7.31 -1.74 25.32
CA HIS A 230 -8.40 -1.18 26.13
C HIS A 230 -8.93 0.13 25.54
N SER A 231 -8.04 1.03 25.12
CA SER A 231 -8.42 2.27 24.45
C SER A 231 -9.21 2.01 23.17
N PHE A 232 -8.74 1.11 22.33
CA PHE A 232 -9.43 0.70 21.10
C PHE A 232 -10.83 0.12 21.41
N LYS A 233 -10.93 -0.77 22.41
CA LYS A 233 -12.23 -1.28 22.88
C LYS A 233 -13.16 -0.15 23.32
N ASP A 234 -12.66 0.83 24.09
CA ASP A 234 -13.48 1.91 24.63
C ASP A 234 -13.99 2.85 23.52
N TYR A 235 -13.15 3.20 22.54
CA TYR A 235 -13.57 3.98 21.36
C TYR A 235 -14.56 3.19 20.49
N THR A 236 -14.33 1.90 20.28
CA THR A 236 -15.24 1.01 19.56
C THR A 236 -16.61 0.97 20.24
N LEU A 237 -16.62 0.79 21.57
CA LEU A 237 -17.87 0.76 22.33
C LEU A 237 -18.61 2.11 22.31
N LYS A 238 -17.90 3.24 22.43
CA LYS A 238 -18.51 4.57 22.31
C LYS A 238 -19.17 4.77 20.96
N TRP A 239 -18.47 4.42 19.87
CA TRP A 239 -19.04 4.49 18.53
C TRP A 239 -20.25 3.56 18.38
N TYR A 240 -20.12 2.31 18.82
CA TYR A 240 -21.17 1.31 18.75
C TYR A 240 -22.41 1.71 19.58
N GLN A 241 -22.22 2.15 20.84
CA GLN A 241 -23.30 2.60 21.72
C GLN A 241 -24.05 3.83 21.20
N SER A 242 -23.37 4.70 20.44
CA SER A 242 -24.01 5.86 19.83
C SER A 242 -24.86 5.51 18.61
N THR A 243 -24.57 4.40 17.95
CA THR A 243 -25.20 4.00 16.68
C THR A 243 -26.19 2.85 16.84
N TRP A 244 -25.88 1.83 17.65
CA TRP A 244 -26.59 0.56 17.69
C TRP A 244 -28.09 0.67 18.01
N LYS A 245 -28.49 1.55 18.96
CA LYS A 245 -29.90 1.70 19.34
C LYS A 245 -30.73 2.23 18.19
N LEU A 246 -30.22 3.26 17.52
CA LEU A 246 -30.89 3.86 16.35
C LEU A 246 -30.83 2.93 15.14
N MET A 247 -29.70 2.23 14.96
CA MET A 247 -29.54 1.23 13.92
C MET A 247 -30.54 0.07 14.07
N ASN A 248 -30.64 -0.47 15.30
CA ASN A 248 -31.65 -1.52 15.62
C ASN A 248 -33.06 -1.01 15.43
N PHE A 249 -33.33 0.24 15.79
CA PHE A 249 -34.64 0.86 15.55
C PHE A 249 -34.93 0.96 14.04
N ILE A 250 -33.98 1.44 13.24
CA ILE A 250 -34.12 1.51 11.77
C ILE A 250 -34.36 0.10 11.20
N SER A 251 -33.56 -0.88 11.62
CA SER A 251 -33.65 -2.27 11.16
C SER A 251 -34.94 -2.97 11.57
N ALA A 252 -35.59 -2.51 12.64
CA ALA A 252 -36.90 -3.02 13.05
C ALA A 252 -38.05 -2.29 12.35
N VAL A 253 -37.98 -0.95 12.27
CA VAL A 253 -39.08 -0.11 11.79
C VAL A 253 -39.18 -0.11 10.27
N LEU A 254 -38.05 0.01 9.57
CA LEU A 254 -38.04 0.11 8.10
C LEU A 254 -38.69 -1.10 7.41
N PRO A 255 -38.43 -2.37 7.81
CA PRO A 255 -39.08 -3.55 7.24
C PRO A 255 -40.54 -3.73 7.67
N SER A 256 -40.98 -3.03 8.72
CA SER A 256 -42.33 -3.21 9.29
C SER A 256 -43.40 -2.48 8.48
N THR A 257 -43.42 -2.68 7.15
CA THR A 257 -44.36 -2.06 6.21
C THR A 257 -45.81 -2.40 6.53
N PHE A 258 -46.07 -3.56 7.17
CA PHE A 258 -47.38 -3.96 7.61
C PHE A 258 -48.01 -3.06 8.68
N LEU A 259 -47.23 -2.30 9.45
CA LEU A 259 -47.76 -1.36 10.43
C LEU A 259 -48.66 -0.28 9.77
N GLY A 260 -48.37 0.08 8.54
CA GLY A 260 -49.18 1.00 7.77
C GLY A 260 -50.19 0.27 6.86
N THR A 261 -49.71 -0.69 6.07
CA THR A 261 -50.49 -1.29 4.99
C THR A 261 -51.65 -2.18 5.50
N LEU A 262 -51.47 -2.94 6.58
CA LEU A 262 -52.51 -3.84 7.09
C LEU A 262 -53.68 -3.07 7.72
N PRO A 263 -53.51 -2.14 8.70
CA PRO A 263 -54.66 -1.45 9.28
C PRO A 263 -55.40 -0.57 8.27
N ILE A 264 -54.65 0.20 7.45
CA ILE A 264 -55.28 1.06 6.45
C ILE A 264 -55.98 0.22 5.36
N GLY A 265 -55.35 -0.84 4.88
CA GLY A 265 -55.89 -1.75 3.91
C GLY A 265 -57.19 -2.44 4.39
N MET A 266 -57.22 -2.90 5.65
CA MET A 266 -58.43 -3.48 6.25
C MET A 266 -59.55 -2.45 6.39
N LEU A 267 -59.25 -1.22 6.79
CA LEU A 267 -60.26 -0.15 6.84
C LEU A 267 -60.84 0.15 5.46
N LEU A 268 -59.98 0.23 4.42
CA LEU A 268 -60.42 0.46 3.04
C LEU A 268 -61.25 -0.70 2.49
N TYR A 269 -60.90 -1.94 2.84
CA TYR A 269 -61.64 -3.12 2.47
C TYR A 269 -63.04 -3.16 3.15
N LEU A 270 -63.08 -2.93 4.48
CA LEU A 270 -64.35 -2.90 5.23
C LEU A 270 -65.30 -1.79 4.77
N ASN A 271 -64.75 -0.66 4.29
CA ASN A 271 -65.53 0.43 3.71
C ASN A 271 -65.91 0.18 2.24
N GLY A 272 -65.59 -0.99 1.68
CA GLY A 272 -65.94 -1.36 0.28
C GLY A 272 -65.15 -0.56 -0.78
N SER A 273 -64.11 0.16 -0.41
CA SER A 273 -63.32 0.99 -1.34
C SER A 273 -62.08 0.31 -1.88
N LEU A 274 -61.72 -0.89 -1.41
CA LEU A 274 -60.62 -1.70 -1.88
C LEU A 274 -61.11 -3.15 -2.09
N ALA A 275 -60.84 -3.73 -3.23
CA ALA A 275 -61.18 -5.12 -3.50
C ALA A 275 -60.27 -6.09 -2.70
N PRO A 276 -60.76 -7.28 -2.33
CA PRO A 276 -59.98 -8.23 -1.54
C PRO A 276 -58.71 -8.70 -2.23
N GLN A 277 -58.73 -8.90 -3.55
CA GLN A 277 -57.54 -9.24 -4.35
C GLN A 277 -56.47 -8.12 -4.30
N ASP A 278 -56.90 -6.86 -4.35
CA ASP A 278 -56.03 -5.70 -4.33
C ASP A 278 -55.39 -5.53 -2.94
N LEU A 279 -56.17 -5.78 -1.86
CA LEU A 279 -55.63 -5.78 -0.50
C LEU A 279 -54.50 -6.81 -0.34
N VAL A 280 -54.74 -8.07 -0.77
CA VAL A 280 -53.73 -9.13 -0.65
C VAL A 280 -52.50 -8.79 -1.47
N MET A 281 -52.67 -8.25 -2.69
CA MET A 281 -51.56 -7.84 -3.54
C MET A 281 -50.77 -6.72 -2.92
N CYS A 282 -51.41 -5.69 -2.35
CA CYS A 282 -50.71 -4.59 -1.65
C CYS A 282 -49.90 -5.08 -0.45
N LEU A 283 -50.41 -6.05 0.31
CA LEU A 283 -49.69 -6.66 1.44
C LEU A 283 -48.46 -7.45 0.96
N ILE A 284 -48.59 -8.28 -0.08
CA ILE A 284 -47.48 -9.07 -0.64
C ILE A 284 -46.40 -8.13 -1.19
N LEU A 285 -46.75 -7.11 -1.95
CA LEU A 285 -45.83 -6.14 -2.52
C LEU A 285 -45.11 -5.33 -1.45
N SER A 286 -45.80 -4.94 -0.38
CA SER A 286 -45.18 -4.19 0.72
C SER A 286 -44.08 -4.98 1.46
N LEU A 287 -44.18 -6.32 1.47
CA LEU A 287 -43.08 -7.17 1.96
C LEU A 287 -41.93 -7.29 0.96
N GLY A 288 -42.23 -7.24 -0.32
CA GLY A 288 -41.22 -7.40 -1.38
C GLY A 288 -40.12 -6.32 -1.38
N ILE A 289 -40.40 -5.15 -0.82
CA ILE A 289 -39.41 -4.03 -0.74
C ILE A 289 -38.46 -4.12 0.45
N VAL A 290 -38.74 -4.98 1.43
CA VAL A 290 -37.97 -5.05 2.68
C VAL A 290 -36.50 -5.40 2.42
N GLY A 291 -36.23 -6.44 1.63
CA GLY A 291 -34.90 -6.88 1.28
C GLY A 291 -34.05 -5.77 0.63
N PRO A 292 -34.53 -5.16 -0.47
CA PRO A 292 -33.84 -4.02 -1.11
C PRO A 292 -33.52 -2.86 -0.18
N LEU A 293 -34.47 -2.48 0.68
CA LEU A 293 -34.25 -1.39 1.65
C LEU A 293 -33.18 -1.75 2.70
N MET A 294 -33.16 -3.00 3.16
CA MET A 294 -32.13 -3.48 4.09
C MET A 294 -30.75 -3.50 3.43
N ASN A 295 -30.62 -3.99 2.20
CA ASN A 295 -29.38 -3.97 1.45
C ASN A 295 -28.86 -2.55 1.25
N PHE A 296 -29.74 -1.61 0.94
CA PHE A 296 -29.38 -0.20 0.79
C PHE A 296 -28.78 0.37 2.09
N THR A 297 -29.36 0.07 3.26
CA THR A 297 -28.80 0.52 4.55
C THR A 297 -27.42 -0.08 4.82
N THR A 298 -27.16 -1.32 4.40
CA THR A 298 -25.85 -1.95 4.51
C THR A 298 -24.80 -1.18 3.69
N TYR A 299 -25.11 -0.85 2.43
CA TYR A 299 -24.18 -0.07 1.59
C TYR A 299 -23.91 1.32 2.14
N VAL A 300 -24.91 1.99 2.72
CA VAL A 300 -24.68 3.30 3.38
C VAL A 300 -23.70 3.19 4.55
N ASN A 301 -23.76 2.11 5.33
CA ASN A 301 -22.83 1.89 6.44
C ASN A 301 -21.39 1.66 5.96
N GLU A 302 -21.20 0.93 4.86
CA GLU A 302 -19.89 0.66 4.28
C GLU A 302 -19.26 1.88 3.57
N THR A 303 -20.07 2.89 3.26
CA THR A 303 -19.63 4.07 2.49
C THR A 303 -18.38 4.73 3.08
N LYS A 304 -18.26 4.81 4.41
CA LYS A 304 -17.12 5.46 5.07
C LYS A 304 -15.83 4.64 4.94
N THR A 305 -15.92 3.33 5.08
CA THR A 305 -14.78 2.42 4.91
C THR A 305 -14.25 2.52 3.46
N VAL A 306 -15.17 2.52 2.49
CA VAL A 306 -14.85 2.70 1.07
C VAL A 306 -14.21 4.07 0.81
N GLU A 307 -14.78 5.16 1.36
CA GLU A 307 -14.24 6.52 1.21
C GLU A 307 -12.77 6.61 1.65
N TYR A 308 -12.45 6.07 2.85
CA TYR A 308 -11.07 6.02 3.34
C TYR A 308 -10.16 5.20 2.43
N ALA A 309 -10.60 4.01 2.02
CA ALA A 309 -9.81 3.14 1.15
C ALA A 309 -9.50 3.80 -0.20
N VAL A 310 -10.51 4.41 -0.82
CA VAL A 310 -10.37 5.12 -2.11
C VAL A 310 -9.41 6.29 -2.00
N HIS A 311 -9.50 7.10 -0.93
CA HIS A 311 -8.60 8.24 -0.76
C HIS A 311 -7.16 7.81 -0.46
N ASP A 312 -6.95 6.76 0.32
CA ASP A 312 -5.60 6.23 0.58
C ASP A 312 -4.94 5.72 -0.70
N VAL A 313 -5.69 4.99 -1.53
CA VAL A 313 -5.23 4.48 -2.83
C VAL A 313 -4.96 5.65 -3.79
N ASP A 314 -5.88 6.62 -3.89
CA ASP A 314 -5.73 7.78 -4.76
C ASP A 314 -4.51 8.62 -4.38
N LYS A 315 -4.28 8.84 -3.07
CA LYS A 315 -3.09 9.54 -2.56
C LYS A 315 -1.80 8.85 -3.01
N LEU A 316 -1.72 7.53 -2.91
CA LEU A 316 -0.54 6.78 -3.29
C LEU A 316 -0.35 6.73 -4.82
N LEU A 317 -1.44 6.68 -5.60
CA LEU A 317 -1.40 6.78 -7.08
C LEU A 317 -0.89 8.14 -7.57
N HIS A 318 -1.05 9.21 -6.77
CA HIS A 318 -0.63 10.57 -7.12
C HIS A 318 0.65 11.02 -6.42
N VAL A 319 1.40 10.11 -5.80
CA VAL A 319 2.74 10.41 -5.27
C VAL A 319 3.62 10.96 -6.40
N GLU A 320 4.39 12.02 -6.10
CA GLU A 320 5.32 12.62 -7.07
C GLU A 320 6.30 11.56 -7.58
N GLU A 321 6.49 11.51 -8.90
CA GLU A 321 7.55 10.72 -9.53
C GLU A 321 8.81 11.56 -9.64
N LEU A 322 9.97 10.91 -9.57
CA LEU A 322 11.22 11.56 -9.98
C LEU A 322 11.12 11.89 -11.48
N PRO A 323 11.39 13.14 -11.87
CA PRO A 323 11.43 13.51 -13.28
C PRO A 323 12.40 12.62 -14.03
N ASP A 324 11.94 11.91 -15.07
CA ASP A 324 12.77 10.98 -15.83
C ASP A 324 13.00 11.52 -17.24
N ALA A 325 14.27 11.68 -17.59
CA ALA A 325 14.66 12.12 -18.93
C ALA A 325 14.48 10.98 -19.94
N LYS A 326 13.99 11.31 -21.15
CA LYS A 326 13.70 10.29 -22.17
C LYS A 326 14.85 10.01 -23.14
N ARG A 327 15.88 10.89 -23.16
CA ARG A 327 16.98 10.78 -24.12
C ARG A 327 18.26 10.30 -23.42
N ILE A 328 18.88 9.26 -23.95
CA ILE A 328 20.21 8.80 -23.53
C ILE A 328 21.20 9.91 -23.84
N ILE A 329 22.03 10.27 -22.87
CA ILE A 329 23.04 11.33 -22.96
C ILE A 329 24.43 10.67 -22.91
N GLN A 330 25.34 11.06 -23.80
CA GLN A 330 26.73 10.62 -23.71
C GLN A 330 27.43 11.32 -22.54
N VAL A 331 27.81 10.54 -21.54
CA VAL A 331 28.60 10.98 -20.39
C VAL A 331 30.06 10.63 -20.66
N GLN A 332 30.87 11.64 -21.00
CA GLN A 332 32.26 11.44 -21.48
C GLN A 332 33.21 11.03 -20.36
N SER A 333 33.10 11.66 -19.20
CA SER A 333 33.89 11.38 -18.00
C SER A 333 33.02 10.77 -16.89
N LYS A 334 33.66 10.11 -15.93
CA LYS A 334 32.98 9.52 -14.75
C LYS A 334 33.39 10.25 -13.46
N ASP A 335 33.86 11.48 -13.57
CA ASP A 335 34.02 12.36 -12.43
C ASP A 335 32.65 12.83 -11.93
N ILE A 336 32.55 13.04 -10.63
CA ILE A 336 31.32 13.52 -9.97
C ILE A 336 31.62 14.89 -9.37
N GLU A 337 30.77 15.87 -9.67
CA GLU A 337 30.92 17.22 -9.15
C GLU A 337 29.61 17.71 -8.49
N LEU A 338 29.70 18.12 -7.23
CA LEU A 338 28.64 18.79 -6.50
C LEU A 338 28.96 20.28 -6.44
N LYS A 339 27.98 21.14 -6.79
CA LYS A 339 28.12 22.60 -6.76
C LYS A 339 27.01 23.20 -5.90
N GLU A 340 27.38 23.77 -4.77
CA GLU A 340 26.49 24.47 -3.83
C GLU A 340 25.26 23.65 -3.44
N VAL A 341 25.45 22.33 -3.26
CA VAL A 341 24.35 21.39 -2.99
C VAL A 341 23.82 21.60 -1.59
N SER A 342 22.52 21.86 -1.50
CA SER A 342 21.78 21.95 -0.24
C SER A 342 20.62 20.98 -0.24
N PHE A 343 20.38 20.30 0.89
CA PHE A 343 19.37 19.26 0.98
C PHE A 343 18.73 19.14 2.37
N SER A 344 17.42 18.90 2.37
CA SER A 344 16.62 18.50 3.53
C SER A 344 15.67 17.38 3.11
N TYR A 345 15.48 16.38 3.97
CA TYR A 345 14.52 15.29 3.72
C TYR A 345 13.06 15.75 3.78
N ASP A 346 12.75 16.72 4.63
CA ASP A 346 11.45 17.38 4.71
C ASP A 346 11.56 18.79 4.15
N LYS A 347 10.82 19.06 3.08
CA LYS A 347 10.84 20.35 2.37
C LYS A 347 10.17 21.49 3.15
N GLU A 348 9.19 21.17 4.01
CA GLU A 348 8.34 22.20 4.65
C GLU A 348 8.86 22.62 6.03
N ASN A 349 9.34 21.68 6.87
CA ASN A 349 9.76 21.93 8.24
C ASN A 349 11.10 21.29 8.61
N GLY A 350 11.79 20.69 7.65
CA GLY A 350 12.94 19.85 7.90
C GLY A 350 14.24 20.60 8.20
N LYS A 351 14.99 20.09 9.16
CA LYS A 351 16.38 20.52 9.41
C LYS A 351 17.22 20.27 8.15
N GLN A 352 17.94 21.29 7.70
CA GLN A 352 18.89 21.18 6.59
C GLN A 352 19.98 20.17 6.95
N VAL A 353 20.10 19.12 6.13
CA VAL A 353 21.08 18.03 6.35
C VAL A 353 22.38 18.32 5.63
N LEU A 354 22.33 18.96 4.46
CA LEU A 354 23.50 19.43 3.71
C LEU A 354 23.35 20.92 3.40
N SER A 355 24.38 21.69 3.66
CA SER A 355 24.41 23.15 3.49
C SER A 355 25.57 23.56 2.59
N ASN A 356 25.23 23.94 1.35
CA ASN A 356 26.17 24.50 0.38
C ASN A 356 27.41 23.61 0.14
N ILE A 357 27.20 22.32 -0.13
CA ILE A 357 28.26 21.36 -0.39
C ILE A 357 28.81 21.55 -1.80
N SER A 358 30.10 21.84 -1.91
CA SER A 358 30.86 21.89 -3.17
C SER A 358 32.04 20.94 -3.07
N LEU A 359 32.06 19.88 -3.89
CA LEU A 359 33.12 18.90 -3.92
C LEU A 359 33.26 18.27 -5.30
N LYS A 360 34.47 17.77 -5.59
CA LYS A 360 34.77 17.02 -6.80
C LYS A 360 35.34 15.64 -6.46
N ILE A 361 34.80 14.59 -7.04
CA ILE A 361 35.28 13.21 -6.98
C ILE A 361 35.87 12.88 -8.35
N PRO A 362 37.23 12.84 -8.50
CA PRO A 362 37.84 12.63 -9.80
C PRO A 362 37.60 11.23 -10.34
N GLU A 363 37.51 11.12 -11.68
CA GLU A 363 37.38 9.83 -12.37
C GLU A 363 38.55 8.90 -12.05
N GLY A 364 38.24 7.62 -11.84
CA GLY A 364 39.22 6.58 -11.57
C GLY A 364 39.94 6.68 -10.24
N LYS A 365 39.49 7.57 -9.33
CA LYS A 365 40.08 7.81 -8.01
C LYS A 365 39.25 7.22 -6.89
N PHE A 366 39.93 6.86 -5.81
CA PHE A 366 39.36 6.45 -4.56
C PHE A 366 39.16 7.65 -3.63
N THR A 367 37.89 8.05 -3.44
CA THR A 367 37.49 9.12 -2.52
C THR A 367 36.77 8.54 -1.31
N ALA A 368 37.14 8.98 -0.09
CA ALA A 368 36.50 8.58 1.15
C ALA A 368 35.75 9.75 1.81
N LEU A 369 34.53 9.49 2.28
CA LEU A 369 33.77 10.40 3.15
C LEU A 369 33.88 9.95 4.60
N VAL A 370 34.33 10.83 5.47
CA VAL A 370 34.49 10.59 6.91
C VAL A 370 33.86 11.70 7.73
N GLY A 371 33.64 11.45 9.01
CA GLY A 371 33.07 12.42 9.94
C GLY A 371 32.14 11.81 10.95
N PRO A 372 31.60 12.58 11.90
CA PRO A 372 30.66 12.12 12.91
C PRO A 372 29.41 11.52 12.33
N SER A 373 28.72 10.66 13.10
CA SER A 373 27.39 10.17 12.74
C SER A 373 26.43 11.35 12.59
N GLY A 374 25.54 11.29 11.59
CA GLY A 374 24.63 12.40 11.27
C GLY A 374 25.25 13.55 10.47
N GLY A 375 26.56 13.51 10.12
CA GLY A 375 27.24 14.56 9.35
C GLY A 375 26.83 14.70 7.87
N GLY A 376 25.93 13.84 7.34
CA GLY A 376 25.43 13.94 5.96
C GLY A 376 26.14 13.03 4.94
N LYS A 377 27.04 12.14 5.36
CA LYS A 377 27.82 11.26 4.48
C LYS A 377 26.96 10.37 3.57
N SER A 378 26.09 9.56 4.17
CA SER A 378 25.17 8.66 3.42
C SER A 378 24.15 9.45 2.59
N THR A 379 23.82 10.68 3.00
CA THR A 379 22.96 11.57 2.23
C THR A 379 23.63 11.99 0.92
N ILE A 380 24.91 12.37 0.91
CA ILE A 380 25.65 12.69 -0.32
C ILE A 380 25.65 11.49 -1.27
N ALA A 381 25.97 10.30 -0.77
CA ALA A 381 25.99 9.08 -1.57
C ALA A 381 24.62 8.77 -2.21
N ARG A 382 23.55 8.90 -1.43
CA ARG A 382 22.17 8.68 -1.89
C ARG A 382 21.72 9.73 -2.90
N LEU A 383 22.17 10.97 -2.78
CA LEU A 383 21.90 12.04 -3.74
C LEU A 383 22.64 11.83 -5.07
N ILE A 384 23.89 11.34 -5.04
CA ILE A 384 24.64 10.97 -6.25
C ILE A 384 23.93 9.82 -7.00
N ALA A 385 23.37 8.84 -6.26
CA ALA A 385 22.55 7.77 -6.83
C ALA A 385 21.14 8.25 -7.24
N ARG A 386 20.82 9.52 -6.99
CA ARG A 386 19.51 10.14 -7.26
C ARG A 386 18.32 9.41 -6.64
N PHE A 387 18.49 8.91 -5.41
CA PHE A 387 17.37 8.39 -4.62
C PHE A 387 16.43 9.51 -4.15
N TRP A 388 16.92 10.75 -4.14
CA TRP A 388 16.20 12.01 -3.94
C TRP A 388 16.73 13.06 -4.91
N ASP A 389 15.90 14.02 -5.29
CA ASP A 389 16.36 15.24 -5.93
C ASP A 389 16.75 16.29 -4.87
N ILE A 390 17.76 17.09 -5.18
CA ILE A 390 18.29 18.14 -4.30
C ILE A 390 17.33 19.33 -4.19
N ASN A 391 17.42 20.09 -3.08
CA ASN A 391 16.66 21.32 -2.89
C ASN A 391 17.32 22.53 -3.54
N GLY A 392 18.66 22.55 -3.65
CA GLY A 392 19.43 23.62 -4.27
C GLY A 392 20.78 23.11 -4.77
N GLY A 393 21.38 23.81 -5.71
CA GLY A 393 22.64 23.45 -6.33
C GLY A 393 22.49 22.48 -7.52
N ILE A 394 23.59 21.85 -7.90
CA ILE A 394 23.68 20.91 -9.03
C ILE A 394 24.60 19.75 -8.67
N ILE A 395 24.24 18.54 -9.07
CA ILE A 395 25.10 17.34 -9.06
C ILE A 395 25.33 16.92 -10.51
N GLN A 396 26.60 16.76 -10.89
CA GLN A 396 27.00 16.43 -12.26
C GLN A 396 27.82 15.14 -12.28
N ILE A 397 27.67 14.35 -13.32
CA ILE A 397 28.57 13.24 -13.70
C ILE A 397 29.13 13.56 -15.09
N GLY A 398 30.44 13.69 -15.21
CA GLY A 398 31.10 14.06 -16.46
C GLY A 398 30.60 15.39 -17.03
N GLY A 399 30.31 16.37 -16.14
CA GLY A 399 29.77 17.68 -16.52
C GLY A 399 28.28 17.71 -16.85
N VAL A 400 27.57 16.56 -16.80
CA VAL A 400 26.13 16.46 -17.10
C VAL A 400 25.32 16.41 -15.80
N ASP A 401 24.31 17.27 -15.66
CA ASP A 401 23.39 17.25 -14.51
C ASP A 401 22.65 15.89 -14.42
N ILE A 402 22.75 15.21 -13.29
CA ILE A 402 22.13 13.90 -13.07
C ILE A 402 20.60 13.91 -13.29
N ARG A 403 19.95 15.07 -13.14
CA ARG A 403 18.50 15.21 -13.40
C ARG A 403 18.14 15.10 -14.87
N THR A 404 19.10 15.34 -15.78
CA THR A 404 18.92 15.21 -17.22
C THR A 404 19.30 13.82 -17.76
N ILE A 405 19.95 13.00 -16.93
CA ILE A 405 20.30 11.62 -17.27
C ILE A 405 19.07 10.72 -16.97
N PRO A 406 18.64 9.85 -17.91
CA PRO A 406 17.60 8.85 -17.64
C PRO A 406 17.93 8.00 -16.41
N LEU A 407 16.92 7.72 -15.56
CA LEU A 407 17.13 6.95 -14.33
C LEU A 407 17.73 5.56 -14.62
N THR A 408 17.33 4.91 -15.71
CA THR A 408 17.91 3.63 -16.15
C THR A 408 19.39 3.76 -16.48
N GLN A 409 19.77 4.80 -17.24
CA GLN A 409 21.16 5.07 -17.59
C GLN A 409 21.98 5.42 -16.34
N LEU A 410 21.44 6.23 -15.43
CA LEU A 410 22.11 6.57 -14.17
C LEU A 410 22.31 5.30 -13.31
N ALA A 411 21.30 4.43 -13.27
CA ALA A 411 21.41 3.14 -12.61
C ALA A 411 22.49 2.25 -13.21
N ASP A 412 22.73 2.28 -14.52
CA ASP A 412 23.84 1.55 -15.16
C ASP A 412 25.21 2.17 -14.84
N LEU A 413 25.27 3.50 -14.69
CA LEU A 413 26.51 4.22 -14.37
C LEU A 413 26.96 4.05 -12.91
N VAL A 414 26.02 3.90 -11.96
CA VAL A 414 26.31 3.91 -10.53
C VAL A 414 25.93 2.58 -9.90
N SER A 415 26.88 1.91 -9.24
CA SER A 415 26.61 0.78 -8.34
C SER A 415 26.63 1.26 -6.90
N PHE A 416 25.57 0.97 -6.15
CA PHE A 416 25.43 1.39 -4.75
C PHE A 416 25.26 0.18 -3.84
N VAL A 417 26.16 0.00 -2.88
CA VAL A 417 26.06 -1.01 -1.81
C VAL A 417 25.63 -0.30 -0.53
N THR A 418 24.44 -0.62 -0.04
CA THR A 418 23.88 -0.05 1.19
C THR A 418 24.39 -0.77 2.44
N GLN A 419 24.25 -0.12 3.58
CA GLN A 419 24.53 -0.72 4.89
C GLN A 419 23.61 -1.91 5.16
N ASP A 420 22.31 -1.81 4.78
CA ASP A 420 21.32 -2.88 4.89
C ASP A 420 21.44 -3.81 3.68
N ASN A 421 21.94 -5.01 3.90
CA ASN A 421 22.18 -6.00 2.86
C ASN A 421 20.93 -6.87 2.65
N PHE A 422 19.91 -6.33 1.98
CA PHE A 422 18.66 -7.03 1.72
C PHE A 422 18.82 -8.14 0.67
N LEU A 423 18.28 -9.33 0.97
CA LEU A 423 18.18 -10.44 0.03
C LEU A 423 16.72 -10.81 -0.19
N PHE A 424 16.39 -11.08 -1.46
CA PHE A 424 15.07 -11.59 -1.82
C PHE A 424 14.94 -13.07 -1.46
N ASN A 425 13.73 -13.52 -1.20
CA ASN A 425 13.42 -14.92 -0.93
C ASN A 425 13.46 -15.76 -2.23
N CYS A 426 14.64 -15.84 -2.81
CA CYS A 426 14.97 -16.68 -3.97
C CYS A 426 16.34 -17.33 -3.73
N SER A 427 16.85 -18.10 -4.70
CA SER A 427 18.17 -18.73 -4.56
C SER A 427 19.29 -17.68 -4.44
N ILE A 428 20.42 -18.07 -3.82
CA ILE A 428 21.60 -17.21 -3.70
C ILE A 428 22.10 -16.82 -5.10
N LYS A 429 22.08 -17.75 -6.05
CA LYS A 429 22.41 -17.52 -7.45
C LYS A 429 21.60 -16.38 -8.05
N GLU A 430 20.27 -16.43 -7.91
CA GLU A 430 19.39 -15.38 -8.42
C GLU A 430 19.55 -14.05 -7.66
N ASN A 431 19.83 -14.12 -6.37
CA ASN A 431 20.17 -12.91 -5.61
C ASN A 431 21.43 -12.21 -6.13
N ILE A 432 22.46 -12.96 -6.54
CA ILE A 432 23.66 -12.40 -7.16
C ILE A 432 23.36 -11.88 -8.56
N ARG A 433 22.56 -12.64 -9.36
CA ARG A 433 22.17 -12.29 -10.74
C ARG A 433 21.39 -10.97 -10.83
N LEU A 434 20.80 -10.46 -9.73
CA LEU A 434 20.22 -9.12 -9.71
C LEU A 434 21.21 -8.01 -10.13
N GLY A 435 22.51 -8.23 -9.98
CA GLY A 435 23.53 -7.30 -10.47
C GLY A 435 23.53 -7.14 -11.99
N ASN A 436 23.28 -8.22 -12.72
CA ASN A 436 23.08 -8.26 -14.17
C ASN A 436 22.14 -9.42 -14.53
N PRO A 437 20.84 -9.15 -14.81
CA PRO A 437 19.85 -10.19 -15.11
C PRO A 437 20.16 -11.04 -16.35
N LYS A 438 21.08 -10.57 -17.22
CA LYS A 438 21.49 -11.28 -18.44
C LYS A 438 22.75 -12.14 -18.24
N ALA A 439 23.34 -12.13 -17.05
CA ALA A 439 24.57 -12.86 -16.75
C ALA A 439 24.35 -14.37 -16.79
N THR A 440 25.33 -15.07 -17.33
CA THR A 440 25.42 -16.54 -17.31
C THR A 440 25.72 -17.05 -15.91
N ASP A 441 25.49 -18.35 -15.67
CA ASP A 441 25.83 -18.97 -14.39
C ASP A 441 27.33 -18.85 -14.08
N ASP A 442 28.20 -18.99 -15.09
CA ASP A 442 29.65 -18.87 -14.94
C ASP A 442 30.08 -17.46 -14.51
N GLU A 443 29.44 -16.41 -15.05
CA GLU A 443 29.68 -15.02 -14.63
C GLU A 443 29.22 -14.79 -13.19
N VAL A 444 28.08 -15.39 -12.79
CA VAL A 444 27.60 -15.34 -11.40
C VAL A 444 28.57 -16.02 -10.45
N TYR A 445 29.09 -17.22 -10.81
CA TYR A 445 30.07 -17.94 -10.00
C TYR A 445 31.41 -17.19 -9.93
N ALA A 446 31.84 -16.57 -11.02
CA ALA A 446 33.05 -15.75 -11.03
C ALA A 446 32.90 -14.53 -10.11
N ALA A 447 31.77 -13.83 -10.13
CA ALA A 447 31.48 -12.72 -9.25
C ALA A 447 31.39 -13.15 -7.77
N ALA A 448 30.77 -14.30 -7.50
CA ALA A 448 30.70 -14.86 -6.16
C ALA A 448 32.09 -15.23 -5.60
N LYS A 449 32.95 -15.82 -6.43
CA LYS A 449 34.33 -16.15 -6.07
C LYS A 449 35.13 -14.89 -5.79
N ALA A 450 34.98 -13.86 -6.63
CA ALA A 450 35.65 -12.58 -6.46
C ALA A 450 35.20 -11.83 -5.18
N ALA A 451 33.96 -12.05 -4.72
CA ALA A 451 33.41 -11.50 -3.48
C ALA A 451 33.65 -12.43 -2.26
N CYS A 452 34.47 -13.47 -2.36
CA CYS A 452 34.70 -14.47 -1.31
C CYS A 452 33.42 -15.15 -0.81
N CYS A 453 32.43 -15.36 -1.72
CA CYS A 453 31.17 -16.03 -1.41
C CYS A 453 31.24 -17.54 -1.66
N ASP A 454 32.00 -18.00 -2.65
CA ASP A 454 31.97 -19.38 -3.19
C ASP A 454 32.20 -20.43 -2.07
N GLU A 455 33.14 -20.16 -1.15
CA GLU A 455 33.47 -21.10 -0.09
C GLU A 455 32.30 -21.38 0.85
N PHE A 456 31.59 -20.34 1.33
CA PHE A 456 30.47 -20.56 2.23
C PHE A 456 29.23 -21.07 1.47
N ILE A 457 29.00 -20.60 0.24
CA ILE A 457 27.85 -21.04 -0.57
C ILE A 457 27.93 -22.55 -0.83
N ARG A 458 29.11 -23.09 -1.16
CA ARG A 458 29.31 -24.52 -1.41
C ARG A 458 29.11 -25.40 -0.19
N LYS A 459 29.21 -24.82 1.02
CA LYS A 459 28.95 -25.54 2.29
C LYS A 459 27.47 -25.64 2.63
N LEU A 460 26.60 -24.87 1.94
CA LEU A 460 25.15 -24.93 2.12
C LEU A 460 24.57 -26.19 1.48
N GLU A 461 23.47 -26.67 2.01
CA GLU A 461 22.81 -27.94 1.61
C GLU A 461 22.55 -28.04 0.09
N HIS A 462 22.15 -26.94 -0.54
CA HIS A 462 21.86 -26.87 -1.98
C HIS A 462 22.82 -25.92 -2.73
N GLY A 463 23.95 -25.55 -2.11
CA GLY A 463 24.93 -24.65 -2.72
C GLY A 463 24.31 -23.33 -3.22
N TYR A 464 24.54 -22.98 -4.48
CA TYR A 464 24.01 -21.75 -5.10
C TYR A 464 22.49 -21.72 -5.25
N ASP A 465 21.82 -22.87 -5.26
CA ASP A 465 20.38 -22.98 -5.36
C ASP A 465 19.69 -22.91 -3.98
N THR A 466 20.45 -22.77 -2.90
CA THR A 466 19.91 -22.52 -1.56
C THR A 466 19.11 -21.24 -1.52
N THR A 467 17.87 -21.29 -1.00
CA THR A 467 17.01 -20.12 -0.82
C THR A 467 17.49 -19.28 0.36
N ALA A 468 17.65 -17.99 0.16
CA ALA A 468 18.13 -17.06 1.18
C ALA A 468 17.16 -16.88 2.37
N GLY A 469 15.88 -17.22 2.19
CA GLY A 469 14.81 -16.97 3.16
C GLY A 469 14.31 -15.52 3.13
N ASP A 470 13.31 -15.24 3.95
CA ASP A 470 12.75 -13.89 4.03
C ASP A 470 13.81 -12.90 4.53
N THR A 471 14.05 -11.85 3.74
CA THR A 471 15.12 -10.84 4.00
C THR A 471 16.51 -11.45 4.22
N GLY A 472 16.74 -12.70 3.76
CA GLY A 472 18.00 -13.40 3.94
C GLY A 472 18.22 -13.93 5.36
N ASN A 473 17.18 -14.22 6.13
CA ASN A 473 17.28 -14.64 7.54
C ASN A 473 18.05 -15.95 7.77
N ARG A 474 18.34 -16.73 6.71
CA ARG A 474 19.14 -17.97 6.77
C ARG A 474 20.64 -17.71 6.69
N LEU A 475 21.07 -16.48 6.50
CA LEU A 475 22.46 -16.10 6.32
C LEU A 475 22.91 -15.09 7.39
N SER A 476 24.19 -15.16 7.77
CA SER A 476 24.81 -14.18 8.66
C SER A 476 24.94 -12.80 7.99
N GLY A 477 25.09 -11.75 8.78
CA GLY A 477 25.28 -10.38 8.28
C GLY A 477 26.45 -10.27 7.30
N GLY A 478 27.58 -10.93 7.60
CA GLY A 478 28.76 -10.93 6.74
C GLY A 478 28.56 -11.68 5.42
N GLU A 479 27.75 -12.77 5.41
CA GLU A 479 27.40 -13.50 4.18
C GLU A 479 26.49 -12.68 3.29
N LYS A 480 25.47 -12.03 3.85
CA LYS A 480 24.59 -11.09 3.11
C LYS A 480 25.40 -9.95 2.47
N GLN A 481 26.36 -9.41 3.20
CA GLN A 481 27.22 -8.35 2.73
C GLN A 481 28.09 -8.80 1.55
N ARG A 482 28.72 -9.98 1.64
CA ARG A 482 29.48 -10.54 0.52
C ARG A 482 28.62 -10.77 -0.72
N ILE A 483 27.37 -11.23 -0.57
CA ILE A 483 26.43 -11.37 -1.69
C ILE A 483 26.12 -10.00 -2.32
N SER A 484 25.96 -8.93 -1.51
CA SER A 484 25.77 -7.58 -2.03
C SER A 484 26.99 -7.06 -2.79
N ILE A 485 28.19 -7.42 -2.35
CA ILE A 485 29.45 -7.14 -3.07
C ILE A 485 29.50 -7.95 -4.38
N ALA A 486 29.09 -9.23 -4.38
CA ALA A 486 29.02 -10.02 -5.61
C ALA A 486 28.05 -9.41 -6.63
N ARG A 487 26.88 -8.88 -6.21
CA ARG A 487 25.97 -8.10 -7.07
C ARG A 487 26.67 -6.90 -7.69
N MET A 488 27.41 -6.14 -6.91
CA MET A 488 28.17 -4.98 -7.38
C MET A 488 29.22 -5.37 -8.42
N ILE A 489 29.97 -6.45 -8.17
CA ILE A 489 30.97 -6.98 -9.08
C ILE A 489 30.34 -7.37 -10.40
N LEU A 490 29.26 -8.15 -10.37
CA LEU A 490 28.53 -8.63 -11.55
C LEU A 490 27.94 -7.48 -12.37
N LYS A 491 27.47 -6.41 -11.70
CA LYS A 491 26.96 -5.20 -12.36
C LYS A 491 28.03 -4.43 -13.11
N ASN A 492 29.26 -4.43 -12.61
CA ASN A 492 30.44 -3.83 -13.23
C ASN A 492 30.30 -2.35 -13.61
N ALA A 493 29.55 -1.56 -12.83
CA ALA A 493 29.35 -0.14 -13.09
C ALA A 493 30.67 0.67 -13.00
N PRO A 494 30.84 1.77 -13.77
CA PRO A 494 32.05 2.60 -13.74
C PRO A 494 32.19 3.46 -12.48
N ILE A 495 31.09 3.76 -11.79
CA ILE A 495 31.06 4.48 -10.51
C ILE A 495 30.58 3.50 -9.45
N VAL A 496 31.31 3.37 -8.35
CA VAL A 496 30.99 2.50 -7.23
C VAL A 496 30.87 3.31 -5.95
N ILE A 497 29.75 3.17 -5.26
CA ILE A 497 29.49 3.80 -3.97
C ILE A 497 29.29 2.70 -2.92
N LEU A 498 30.09 2.75 -1.86
CA LEU A 498 30.03 1.78 -0.75
C LEU A 498 29.67 2.53 0.54
N ASP A 499 28.51 2.21 1.12
CA ASP A 499 28.07 2.75 2.42
C ASP A 499 28.29 1.67 3.48
N GLU A 500 29.34 1.81 4.31
CA GLU A 500 29.72 0.88 5.38
C GLU A 500 29.88 -0.60 4.95
N ALA A 501 30.46 -0.85 3.80
CA ALA A 501 30.51 -2.17 3.20
C ALA A 501 31.34 -3.24 3.97
N THR A 502 31.85 -2.96 5.18
CA THR A 502 32.69 -3.90 5.96
C THR A 502 32.31 -4.00 7.45
N ALA A 503 31.12 -3.54 7.85
CA ALA A 503 30.75 -3.41 9.27
C ALA A 503 30.54 -4.76 10.01
N PHE A 504 30.20 -5.85 9.31
CA PHE A 504 29.75 -7.11 9.90
C PHE A 504 30.66 -8.31 9.61
N THR A 505 31.90 -8.09 9.12
CA THR A 505 32.82 -9.18 8.79
C THR A 505 33.89 -9.38 9.85
N ASP A 506 34.30 -10.65 10.05
CA ASP A 506 35.43 -11.00 10.87
C ASP A 506 36.72 -10.40 10.30
N GLN A 507 37.69 -10.10 11.15
CA GLN A 507 38.89 -9.37 10.77
C GLN A 507 39.68 -10.03 9.62
N GLU A 508 39.71 -11.36 9.55
CA GLU A 508 40.36 -12.14 8.48
C GLU A 508 39.59 -12.03 7.14
N ASN A 509 38.28 -12.08 7.18
CA ASN A 509 37.43 -11.94 6.00
C ASN A 509 37.36 -10.48 5.51
N GLU A 510 37.48 -9.51 6.43
CA GLU A 510 37.52 -8.08 6.09
C GLU A 510 38.69 -7.75 5.17
N GLU A 511 39.88 -8.24 5.48
CA GLU A 511 41.07 -7.98 4.67
C GLU A 511 40.95 -8.57 3.26
N LYS A 512 40.45 -9.81 3.14
CA LYS A 512 40.17 -10.46 1.82
C LYS A 512 39.14 -9.70 1.00
N ILE A 513 38.07 -9.22 1.64
CA ILE A 513 37.02 -8.42 1.00
C ILE A 513 37.59 -7.06 0.52
N GLN A 514 38.38 -6.40 1.37
CA GLN A 514 39.02 -5.13 0.99
C GLN A 514 39.97 -5.27 -0.19
N GLN A 515 40.80 -6.34 -0.21
CA GLN A 515 41.66 -6.65 -1.34
C GLN A 515 40.86 -6.90 -2.61
N SER A 516 39.75 -7.66 -2.52
CA SER A 516 38.85 -7.93 -3.63
C SER A 516 38.18 -6.64 -4.16
N ILE A 517 37.67 -5.79 -3.28
CA ILE A 517 37.10 -4.49 -3.64
C ILE A 517 38.15 -3.61 -4.31
N ALA A 518 39.35 -3.51 -3.74
CA ALA A 518 40.42 -2.70 -4.29
C ALA A 518 40.87 -3.18 -5.69
N ALA A 519 40.97 -4.49 -5.89
CA ALA A 519 41.32 -5.07 -7.19
C ALA A 519 40.24 -4.83 -8.27
N LEU A 520 38.97 -4.93 -7.90
CA LEU A 520 37.82 -4.83 -8.81
C LEU A 520 37.38 -3.40 -9.10
N THR A 521 37.75 -2.46 -8.23
CA THR A 521 37.48 -1.04 -8.42
C THR A 521 38.64 -0.28 -9.06
N LYS A 522 39.74 -0.96 -9.37
CA LYS A 522 40.89 -0.35 -10.05
C LYS A 522 40.47 0.24 -11.38
N GLY A 523 40.73 1.53 -11.56
CA GLY A 523 40.31 2.29 -12.75
C GLY A 523 38.85 2.77 -12.74
N LYS A 524 38.07 2.48 -11.69
CA LYS A 524 36.71 2.99 -11.50
C LYS A 524 36.71 4.17 -10.52
N THR A 525 35.70 5.02 -10.63
CA THR A 525 35.46 6.07 -9.63
C THR A 525 34.84 5.44 -8.39
N LEU A 526 35.57 5.47 -7.27
CA LEU A 526 35.17 4.83 -6.02
C LEU A 526 34.88 5.87 -4.95
N LEU A 527 33.67 5.83 -4.38
CA LEU A 527 33.26 6.61 -3.22
C LEU A 527 32.96 5.67 -2.05
N VAL A 528 33.67 5.81 -0.95
CA VAL A 528 33.47 4.99 0.26
C VAL A 528 33.05 5.87 1.42
N ILE A 529 31.95 5.52 2.07
CA ILE A 529 31.60 6.06 3.38
C ILE A 529 32.19 5.14 4.43
N ALA A 530 33.18 5.65 5.15
CA ALA A 530 33.96 4.83 6.07
C ALA A 530 33.61 5.14 7.54
N HIS A 531 33.32 4.11 8.29
CA HIS A 531 33.30 4.12 9.76
C HIS A 531 34.62 3.59 10.35
N ARG A 532 35.39 2.81 9.58
CA ARG A 532 36.73 2.36 9.97
C ARG A 532 37.77 3.10 9.17
N LEU A 533 38.59 3.90 9.87
CA LEU A 533 39.61 4.73 9.22
C LEU A 533 40.78 3.93 8.64
N SER A 534 40.97 2.67 9.07
CA SER A 534 41.97 1.76 8.49
C SER A 534 41.75 1.50 7.00
N THR A 535 40.50 1.44 6.57
CA THR A 535 40.11 1.10 5.19
C THR A 535 40.41 2.21 4.18
N ILE A 536 40.54 3.45 4.65
CA ILE A 536 40.68 4.64 3.80
C ILE A 536 42.06 5.24 3.81
N LYS A 537 43.01 4.63 4.50
CA LYS A 537 44.42 5.12 4.60
C LYS A 537 45.05 5.34 3.21
N ASN A 538 44.68 4.51 2.25
CA ASN A 538 45.19 4.54 0.89
C ASN A 538 44.26 5.30 -0.06
N ALA A 539 43.26 6.05 0.42
CA ALA A 539 42.41 6.88 -0.42
C ALA A 539 43.21 8.02 -1.07
N ASP A 540 42.96 8.25 -2.36
CA ASP A 540 43.53 9.38 -3.10
C ASP A 540 43.05 10.71 -2.51
N GLN A 541 41.81 10.74 -1.98
CA GLN A 541 41.17 11.90 -1.39
C GLN A 541 40.29 11.49 -0.21
N ILE A 542 40.39 12.20 0.90
CA ILE A 542 39.53 12.05 2.06
C ILE A 542 38.81 13.38 2.28
N ILE A 543 37.50 13.34 2.43
CA ILE A 543 36.61 14.48 2.66
C ILE A 543 36.03 14.35 4.05
N ILE A 544 36.25 15.36 4.91
CA ILE A 544 35.71 15.41 6.26
C ILE A 544 34.40 16.19 6.24
N LEU A 545 33.31 15.52 6.62
CA LEU A 545 31.99 16.14 6.77
C LEU A 545 31.62 16.28 8.24
N LYS A 546 31.17 17.48 8.62
CA LYS A 546 30.65 17.79 9.94
C LYS A 546 29.45 18.72 9.81
N ASP A 547 28.35 18.38 10.49
CA ASP A 547 27.11 19.18 10.54
C ASP A 547 26.61 19.64 9.16
N GLY A 548 26.68 18.73 8.18
CA GLY A 548 26.22 18.99 6.81
C GLY A 548 27.12 19.92 5.99
N ARG A 549 28.37 20.14 6.39
CA ARG A 549 29.38 20.97 5.68
C ARG A 549 30.67 20.22 5.50
N ILE A 550 31.46 20.61 4.50
CA ILE A 550 32.80 20.11 4.32
C ILE A 550 33.71 20.91 5.25
N GLU A 551 34.37 20.21 6.16
CA GLU A 551 35.37 20.79 7.09
C GLU A 551 36.74 20.89 6.40
N ASN A 552 37.19 19.78 5.79
CA ASN A 552 38.48 19.72 5.14
C ASN A 552 38.53 18.63 4.06
N ILE A 553 39.49 18.77 3.14
CA ILE A 553 39.78 17.81 2.06
C ILE A 553 41.29 17.61 1.98
N GLY A 554 41.75 16.35 1.90
CA GLY A 554 43.16 16.05 1.77
C GLY A 554 43.46 14.56 1.70
N THR A 555 44.75 14.22 1.65
CA THR A 555 45.20 12.83 1.83
C THR A 555 45.33 12.50 3.31
N HIS A 556 45.42 11.20 3.64
CA HIS A 556 45.61 10.73 5.02
C HIS A 556 46.73 11.48 5.76
N ARG A 557 47.90 11.65 5.11
CA ARG A 557 49.05 12.37 5.72
C ARG A 557 48.74 13.83 5.96
N GLN A 558 48.19 14.53 4.96
CA GLN A 558 47.84 15.94 5.05
C GLN A 558 46.86 16.23 6.18
N LEU A 559 45.82 15.37 6.30
CA LEU A 559 44.78 15.54 7.32
C LEU A 559 45.27 15.18 8.72
N LEU A 560 46.16 14.19 8.86
CA LEU A 560 46.83 13.92 10.15
C LEU A 560 47.69 15.06 10.64
N GLU A 561 48.26 15.89 9.76
CA GLU A 561 49.09 17.03 10.14
C GLU A 561 48.23 18.28 10.43
N LYS A 562 47.19 18.52 9.62
CA LYS A 562 46.51 19.83 9.58
C LYS A 562 45.12 19.83 10.25
N ASP A 563 44.45 18.69 10.38
CA ASP A 563 43.07 18.62 10.84
C ASP A 563 42.97 17.98 12.22
N VAL A 564 42.41 18.71 13.18
CA VAL A 564 42.25 18.25 14.57
C VAL A 564 41.23 17.16 14.68
N LEU A 565 40.07 17.31 14.00
CA LEU A 565 38.96 16.35 14.03
C LEU A 565 39.40 14.99 13.47
N TYR A 566 40.11 15.00 12.32
CA TYR A 566 40.62 13.76 11.71
C TYR A 566 41.68 13.09 12.60
N LYS A 567 42.54 13.86 13.22
CA LYS A 567 43.58 13.39 14.16
C LYS A 567 42.95 12.69 15.37
N ASP A 568 41.90 13.28 15.94
CA ASP A 568 41.21 12.74 17.09
C ASP A 568 40.41 11.46 16.73
N MET A 569 39.74 11.47 15.58
CA MET A 569 39.07 10.27 15.04
C MET A 569 40.07 9.12 14.80
N TRP A 570 41.28 9.44 14.26
CA TRP A 570 42.34 8.46 14.03
C TRP A 570 42.90 7.89 15.32
N LYS A 571 43.15 8.73 16.33
CA LYS A 571 43.61 8.30 17.68
C LYS A 571 42.59 7.39 18.35
N ALA A 572 41.32 7.76 18.29
CA ALA A 572 40.23 6.93 18.83
C ALA A 572 40.17 5.56 18.15
N HIS A 573 40.36 5.53 16.82
CA HIS A 573 40.38 4.28 16.05
C HIS A 573 41.56 3.36 16.45
N ILE A 574 42.78 3.90 16.56
CA ILE A 574 43.98 3.14 17.00
C ILE A 574 43.81 2.66 18.45
N GLY A 575 43.25 3.53 19.32
CA GLY A 575 42.98 3.15 20.71
C GLY A 575 42.04 1.96 20.82
N ALA A 576 40.96 1.94 20.03
CA ALA A 576 40.03 0.82 19.99
C ALA A 576 40.66 -0.48 19.45
N GLN A 577 41.53 -0.38 18.43
CA GLN A 577 42.24 -1.56 17.91
C GLN A 577 43.24 -2.15 18.92
N LYS A 578 43.96 -1.33 19.66
CA LYS A 578 44.88 -1.77 20.73
C LYS A 578 44.11 -2.45 21.86
N TRP A 579 42.94 -1.97 22.21
CA TRP A 579 42.12 -2.55 23.27
C TRP A 579 41.56 -3.92 22.85
N SER A 580 41.11 -4.10 21.60
CA SER A 580 40.65 -5.36 21.08
C SER A 580 41.75 -6.43 20.93
N ALA A 581 43.00 -6.01 20.58
CA ALA A 581 44.14 -6.91 20.49
C ALA A 581 44.66 -7.33 21.90
N GLY A 582 44.63 -6.43 22.88
CA GLY A 582 45.07 -6.74 24.26
C GLY A 582 44.09 -7.56 25.08
N SER A 583 42.81 -7.66 24.67
CA SER A 583 41.81 -8.54 25.30
C SER A 583 41.89 -9.98 24.81
N GLY A 584 42.56 -10.25 23.69
CA GLY A 584 42.79 -11.61 23.14
C GLY A 584 43.93 -12.38 23.80
N GLU A 585 44.84 -11.69 24.50
CA GLU A 585 45.99 -12.35 25.19
C GLU A 585 45.68 -12.76 26.65
N ARG A 586 44.46 -12.57 27.13
CA ARG A 586 44.03 -12.96 28.49
C ARG A 586 42.91 -14.02 28.48
N ARG A 587 43.03 -15.02 27.62
CA ARG A 587 42.20 -16.24 27.74
C ARG A 587 43.07 -17.48 27.49
#